data_d2d5a5f73d36f7724ed359b4fc918a69
#
_entry.id   d2d5a5f73d36f7724ed359b4fc918a69
#
_cell.length_a   1.000
_cell.length_b   1.000
_cell.length_c   1.000
_cell.angle_alpha   90.00
_cell.angle_beta   90.00
_cell.angle_gamma   90.00
#
_symmetry.space_group_name_H-M   'P 1'
#
loop_
_entity.id
_entity.type
_entity.pdbx_description
1 polymer ?
#
loop_
_entity_poly.entity_id
_entity_poly.type
_entity_poly.pdbx_seq_one_letter_code
_entity_poly.pdbx_strand_id
1 'polypeptide(L)'
;MGATRLTNTLTSTLTTVLAVLALAGCQPATGATPDTAPQPATPVAASAARNLLAALPVRAEDTGAHYRRADWGDWTQHGRGCDTREQVLRDQGRGVTVGAGCRPGCPANVAPCWVSPYDNTPLRDPVAVQIDHRVPLKEAVRSGARTWNQQQRQRFYNDPTNLVAVSAHANTSKGDKDPGRWRPSNHATWCAYATAYVATKHTYGLTVDPAEHDGLVSMLATCR
;
A
#
# COMPACT_ATOMS: atom_id res chain seq x y z
N MET A 1 37.05 -55.75 -71.83
CA MET A 1 36.54 -57.13 -72.00
C MET A 1 35.57 -57.38 -70.89
N GLY A 2 34.32 -57.78 -71.14
CA GLY A 2 33.40 -58.36 -70.19
C GLY A 2 32.50 -57.37 -69.47
N ALA A 3 31.40 -57.01 -70.15
CA ALA A 3 30.25 -56.34 -69.52
C ALA A 3 29.31 -57.40 -68.95
N THR A 4 28.90 -57.28 -67.70
CA THR A 4 27.83 -58.10 -67.20
C THR A 4 26.73 -57.14 -66.67
N ARG A 5 25.58 -57.19 -67.33
CA ARG A 5 24.37 -56.46 -66.95
C ARG A 5 23.64 -57.27 -65.86
N LEU A 6 23.28 -56.59 -64.75
CA LEU A 6 22.35 -57.14 -63.81
C LEU A 6 21.15 -56.24 -63.80
N THR A 7 20.03 -56.84 -64.16
CA THR A 7 18.70 -56.28 -64.13
C THR A 7 18.15 -56.34 -62.70
N ASN A 8 17.76 -55.23 -62.15
CA ASN A 8 17.03 -55.17 -60.86
C ASN A 8 15.59 -54.71 -61.08
N THR A 9 14.73 -55.58 -60.73
CA THR A 9 13.27 -55.42 -60.72
C THR A 9 12.84 -54.37 -59.70
N LEU A 10 12.07 -53.37 -60.15
CA LEU A 10 11.38 -52.40 -59.32
C LEU A 10 10.12 -53.04 -58.67
N THR A 11 10.13 -53.17 -57.38
CA THR A 11 8.92 -53.41 -56.57
C THR A 11 8.42 -52.04 -56.07
N SER A 12 7.27 -51.67 -56.62
CA SER A 12 6.56 -50.42 -56.23
C SER A 12 5.77 -50.70 -54.95
N THR A 13 6.19 -50.08 -53.86
CA THR A 13 5.39 -50.01 -52.64
C THR A 13 4.64 -48.69 -52.61
N LEU A 14 3.32 -48.75 -52.69
CA LEU A 14 2.38 -47.64 -52.59
C LEU A 14 2.36 -47.18 -51.12
N THR A 15 2.97 -46.06 -50.80
CA THR A 15 2.91 -45.44 -49.49
C THR A 15 1.74 -44.41 -49.50
N THR A 16 0.66 -44.77 -48.82
CA THR A 16 -0.50 -43.88 -48.64
C THR A 16 -0.09 -42.76 -47.69
N VAL A 17 0.06 -41.53 -48.18
CA VAL A 17 0.27 -40.34 -47.35
C VAL A 17 -1.07 -39.87 -46.84
N LEU A 18 -1.36 -40.09 -45.55
CA LEU A 18 -2.48 -39.45 -44.86
C LEU A 18 -2.10 -37.94 -44.65
N ALA A 19 -2.77 -37.05 -45.40
CA ALA A 19 -2.69 -35.64 -45.15
C ALA A 19 -3.52 -35.28 -43.91
N VAL A 20 -2.85 -35.04 -42.79
CA VAL A 20 -3.46 -34.44 -41.61
C VAL A 20 -3.62 -32.92 -41.87
N LEU A 21 -4.86 -32.50 -42.15
CA LEU A 21 -5.21 -31.08 -42.14
C LEU A 21 -5.10 -30.56 -40.69
N ALA A 22 -4.05 -29.81 -40.42
CA ALA A 22 -3.97 -29.00 -39.21
C ALA A 22 -4.91 -27.80 -39.34
N LEU A 23 -6.09 -27.89 -38.74
CA LEU A 23 -6.94 -26.73 -38.47
C LEU A 23 -6.20 -25.79 -37.53
N ALA A 24 -5.63 -24.71 -38.08
CA ALA A 24 -5.16 -23.59 -37.28
C ALA A 24 -6.36 -22.92 -36.63
N GLY A 25 -6.70 -23.35 -35.42
CA GLY A 25 -7.67 -22.68 -34.57
C GLY A 25 -7.06 -21.35 -34.14
N CYS A 26 -7.64 -20.22 -34.59
CA CYS A 26 -7.44 -18.92 -33.98
C CYS A 26 -7.87 -19.02 -32.51
N GLN A 27 -6.92 -19.15 -31.59
CA GLN A 27 -7.18 -18.91 -30.18
C GLN A 27 -7.43 -17.42 -29.99
N PRO A 28 -8.57 -17.02 -29.40
CA PRO A 28 -8.75 -15.63 -29.00
C PRO A 28 -7.68 -15.31 -27.97
N ALA A 29 -6.98 -14.19 -28.15
CA ALA A 29 -6.05 -13.65 -27.16
C ALA A 29 -6.78 -13.59 -25.82
N THR A 30 -6.34 -14.41 -24.87
CA THR A 30 -6.82 -14.36 -23.49
C THR A 30 -6.55 -12.96 -22.96
N GLY A 31 -7.66 -12.29 -22.64
CA GLY A 31 -7.67 -10.91 -22.17
C GLY A 31 -6.67 -10.69 -21.06
N ALA A 32 -6.08 -9.52 -21.09
CA ALA A 32 -5.33 -8.96 -19.97
C ALA A 32 -6.16 -9.17 -18.70
N THR A 33 -5.54 -9.81 -17.70
CA THR A 33 -6.11 -9.88 -16.36
C THR A 33 -6.45 -8.47 -15.92
N PRO A 34 -7.69 -8.21 -15.44
CA PRO A 34 -8.02 -6.89 -14.93
C PRO A 34 -7.02 -6.57 -13.81
N ASP A 35 -6.38 -5.40 -13.92
CA ASP A 35 -5.56 -4.82 -12.88
C ASP A 35 -6.39 -4.85 -11.59
N THR A 36 -6.11 -5.81 -10.71
CA THR A 36 -6.81 -5.92 -9.44
C THR A 36 -6.36 -4.74 -8.61
N ALA A 37 -7.25 -3.76 -8.47
CA ALA A 37 -7.02 -2.64 -7.57
C ALA A 37 -6.54 -3.18 -6.21
N PRO A 38 -5.54 -2.54 -5.56
CA PRO A 38 -5.04 -2.99 -4.26
C PRO A 38 -6.22 -3.10 -3.30
N GLN A 39 -6.50 -4.31 -2.83
CA GLN A 39 -7.51 -4.52 -1.80
C GLN A 39 -7.04 -3.78 -0.53
N PRO A 40 -7.95 -3.09 0.18
CA PRO A 40 -7.62 -2.51 1.47
C PRO A 40 -7.08 -3.63 2.37
N ALA A 41 -5.88 -3.42 2.92
CA ALA A 41 -5.23 -4.39 3.77
C ALA A 41 -6.13 -4.74 4.95
N THR A 42 -6.35 -6.02 5.19
CA THR A 42 -7.12 -6.49 6.35
C THR A 42 -6.47 -5.96 7.64
N PRO A 43 -7.22 -5.32 8.53
CA PRO A 43 -6.66 -4.81 9.78
C PRO A 43 -5.98 -5.95 10.56
N VAL A 44 -4.76 -5.70 11.03
CA VAL A 44 -4.05 -6.64 11.90
C VAL A 44 -4.84 -6.79 13.21
N ALA A 45 -5.05 -8.02 13.67
CA ALA A 45 -5.73 -8.25 14.95
C ALA A 45 -4.90 -7.67 16.11
N ALA A 46 -5.55 -7.18 17.16
CA ALA A 46 -4.89 -6.56 18.30
C ALA A 46 -3.88 -7.49 19.00
N SER A 47 -4.18 -8.79 19.09
CA SER A 47 -3.25 -9.79 19.63
C SER A 47 -2.00 -9.92 18.78
N ALA A 48 -2.16 -9.96 17.45
CA ALA A 48 -1.03 -9.98 16.52
C ALA A 48 -0.20 -8.70 16.62
N ALA A 49 -0.84 -7.52 16.76
CA ALA A 49 -0.13 -6.26 16.95
C ALA A 49 0.73 -6.23 18.22
N ARG A 50 0.25 -6.82 19.34
CA ARG A 50 1.06 -6.94 20.56
C ARG A 50 2.29 -7.83 20.34
N ASN A 51 2.14 -8.94 19.63
CA ASN A 51 3.26 -9.82 19.28
C ASN A 51 4.27 -9.12 18.36
N LEU A 52 3.78 -8.37 17.36
CA LEU A 52 4.64 -7.59 16.49
C LEU A 52 5.40 -6.51 17.26
N LEU A 53 4.73 -5.79 18.19
CA LEU A 53 5.38 -4.78 19.04
C LEU A 53 6.50 -5.41 19.90
N ALA A 54 6.25 -6.57 20.51
CA ALA A 54 7.25 -7.29 21.30
C ALA A 54 8.46 -7.76 20.45
N ALA A 55 8.29 -7.91 19.14
CA ALA A 55 9.36 -8.29 18.23
C ALA A 55 10.13 -7.08 17.65
N LEU A 56 9.62 -5.85 17.81
CA LEU A 56 10.33 -4.66 17.33
C LEU A 56 11.58 -4.38 18.19
N PRO A 57 12.72 -4.07 17.56
CA PRO A 57 13.90 -3.65 18.32
C PRO A 57 13.65 -2.31 19.01
N VAL A 58 13.88 -2.26 20.33
CA VAL A 58 13.83 -1.00 21.10
C VAL A 58 15.22 -0.36 21.06
N ARG A 59 15.30 0.87 20.51
CA ARG A 59 16.57 1.61 20.36
C ARG A 59 16.30 3.11 20.50
N ALA A 60 17.32 3.86 20.94
CA ALA A 60 17.25 5.32 20.89
C ALA A 60 17.08 5.81 19.43
N GLU A 61 16.35 6.91 19.26
CA GLU A 61 16.21 7.58 17.97
C GLU A 61 17.57 8.03 17.40
N ASP A 62 17.75 7.89 16.08
CA ASP A 62 18.85 8.54 15.35
C ASP A 62 18.52 10.03 15.15
N THR A 63 18.79 10.86 16.16
CA THR A 63 18.54 12.30 16.13
C THR A 63 19.44 13.06 15.15
N GLY A 64 20.56 12.46 14.72
CA GLY A 64 21.45 13.01 13.69
C GLY A 64 21.02 12.69 12.26
N ALA A 65 19.93 11.94 12.08
CA ALA A 65 19.45 11.56 10.76
C ALA A 65 18.89 12.79 10.00
N HIS A 66 19.47 13.06 8.82
CA HIS A 66 19.00 14.13 7.97
C HIS A 66 17.69 13.77 7.28
N TYR A 67 16.69 14.64 7.35
CA TYR A 67 15.40 14.48 6.70
C TYR A 67 15.14 15.61 5.70
N ARG A 68 14.78 15.24 4.47
CA ARG A 68 14.20 16.13 3.47
C ARG A 68 12.97 15.49 2.85
N ARG A 69 11.85 16.20 2.85
CA ARG A 69 10.59 15.71 2.26
C ARG A 69 10.74 15.31 0.79
N ALA A 70 11.51 16.08 0.02
CA ALA A 70 11.74 15.83 -1.41
C ALA A 70 12.40 14.48 -1.70
N ASP A 71 13.08 13.87 -0.72
CA ASP A 71 13.73 12.56 -0.89
C ASP A 71 12.73 11.39 -0.92
N TRP A 72 11.44 11.63 -0.64
CA TRP A 72 10.41 10.59 -0.56
C TRP A 72 9.56 10.46 -1.81
N GLY A 73 9.69 11.41 -2.75
CA GLY A 73 8.92 11.46 -4.00
C GLY A 73 7.50 12.01 -3.79
N ASP A 74 6.62 11.67 -4.72
CA ASP A 74 5.25 12.14 -4.79
C ASP A 74 4.24 10.99 -4.73
N TRP A 75 2.95 11.33 -4.76
CA TRP A 75 1.88 10.35 -4.87
C TRP A 75 1.99 9.56 -6.18
N THR A 76 2.05 8.23 -6.05
CA THR A 76 2.13 7.34 -7.20
C THR A 76 0.87 7.44 -8.05
N GLN A 77 1.05 7.57 -9.37
CA GLN A 77 -0.06 7.59 -10.32
C GLN A 77 -0.55 6.16 -10.60
N HIS A 78 -1.85 5.94 -10.46
CA HIS A 78 -2.52 4.64 -10.69
C HIS A 78 -3.33 4.60 -11.99
N GLY A 79 -3.12 5.56 -12.89
CA GLY A 79 -3.86 5.70 -14.14
C GLY A 79 -5.18 6.45 -14.00
N ARG A 80 -5.80 6.82 -15.12
CA ARG A 80 -7.06 7.58 -15.20
C ARG A 80 -7.09 8.88 -14.38
N GLY A 81 -5.92 9.47 -14.09
CA GLY A 81 -5.79 10.67 -13.27
C GLY A 81 -5.93 10.43 -11.76
N CYS A 82 -5.94 9.17 -11.33
CA CYS A 82 -5.87 8.80 -9.91
C CYS A 82 -4.43 8.75 -9.44
N ASP A 83 -4.16 9.32 -8.28
CA ASP A 83 -2.95 9.03 -7.52
C ASP A 83 -3.29 8.37 -6.18
N THR A 84 -2.26 8.09 -5.38
CA THR A 84 -2.44 7.47 -4.06
C THR A 84 -3.33 8.32 -3.14
N ARG A 85 -3.25 9.65 -3.22
CA ARG A 85 -4.08 10.54 -2.41
C ARG A 85 -5.56 10.39 -2.73
N GLU A 86 -5.93 10.43 -4.01
CA GLU A 86 -7.32 10.24 -4.45
C GLU A 86 -7.85 8.85 -4.07
N GLN A 87 -7.00 7.81 -4.15
CA GLN A 87 -7.38 6.47 -3.69
C GLN A 87 -7.70 6.45 -2.20
N VAL A 88 -6.83 7.00 -1.34
CA VAL A 88 -7.07 7.04 0.10
C VAL A 88 -8.35 7.82 0.43
N LEU A 89 -8.60 8.95 -0.23
CA LEU A 89 -9.81 9.74 -0.03
C LEU A 89 -11.06 8.95 -0.40
N ARG A 90 -11.04 8.22 -1.52
CA ARG A 90 -12.15 7.38 -1.96
C ARG A 90 -12.38 6.20 -1.01
N ASP A 91 -11.32 5.50 -0.61
CA ASP A 91 -11.41 4.25 0.13
C ASP A 91 -11.75 4.48 1.60
N GLN A 92 -11.38 5.64 2.17
CA GLN A 92 -11.67 5.99 3.56
C GLN A 92 -12.87 6.95 3.73
N GLY A 93 -13.46 7.40 2.64
CA GLY A 93 -14.68 8.21 2.67
C GLY A 93 -15.94 7.34 2.57
N ARG A 94 -17.07 7.88 3.02
CA ARG A 94 -18.41 7.26 2.92
C ARG A 94 -19.27 8.06 1.95
N GLY A 95 -19.86 7.38 0.95
CA GLY A 95 -20.69 8.04 -0.03
C GLY A 95 -19.94 9.02 -0.94
N VAL A 96 -18.63 8.83 -1.09
CA VAL A 96 -17.78 9.63 -1.97
C VAL A 96 -18.17 9.38 -3.43
N THR A 97 -18.36 10.45 -4.18
CA THR A 97 -18.50 10.40 -5.65
C THR A 97 -17.14 10.57 -6.30
N VAL A 98 -16.98 10.01 -7.49
CA VAL A 98 -15.74 10.14 -8.26
C VAL A 98 -16.05 10.84 -9.57
N GLY A 99 -15.49 12.03 -9.74
CA GLY A 99 -15.60 12.82 -10.96
C GLY A 99 -14.50 12.52 -11.97
N ALA A 100 -14.47 13.29 -13.05
CA ALA A 100 -13.42 13.21 -14.07
C ALA A 100 -12.03 13.39 -13.45
N GLY A 101 -11.04 12.64 -13.92
CA GLY A 101 -9.69 12.67 -13.39
C GLY A 101 -9.60 12.15 -11.94
N CYS A 102 -10.48 11.22 -11.59
CA CYS A 102 -10.51 10.56 -10.27
C CYS A 102 -10.75 11.50 -9.08
N ARG A 103 -11.31 12.67 -9.28
CA ARG A 103 -11.54 13.66 -8.22
C ARG A 103 -12.61 13.19 -7.25
N PRO A 104 -12.26 12.97 -5.95
CA PRO A 104 -13.28 12.64 -4.96
C PRO A 104 -14.19 13.84 -4.71
N GLY A 105 -15.48 13.60 -4.55
CA GLY A 105 -16.47 14.59 -4.20
C GLY A 105 -17.36 14.12 -3.06
N CYS A 106 -17.91 15.06 -2.29
CA CYS A 106 -18.87 14.76 -1.25
C CYS A 106 -20.20 15.48 -1.55
N PRO A 107 -21.28 14.77 -1.90
CA PRO A 107 -22.57 15.39 -2.22
C PRO A 107 -23.11 16.22 -1.07
N ALA A 108 -23.73 17.38 -1.36
CA ALA A 108 -24.18 18.31 -0.35
C ALA A 108 -25.31 17.78 0.55
N ASN A 109 -26.11 16.86 0.01
CA ASN A 109 -27.33 16.32 0.66
C ASN A 109 -27.09 15.07 1.52
N VAL A 110 -25.83 14.65 1.72
CA VAL A 110 -25.48 13.51 2.58
C VAL A 110 -24.69 13.98 3.81
N ALA A 111 -24.48 13.10 4.76
CA ALA A 111 -23.56 13.34 5.89
C ALA A 111 -22.13 13.62 5.38
N PRO A 112 -21.26 14.27 6.17
CA PRO A 112 -19.86 14.45 5.81
C PRO A 112 -19.22 13.14 5.37
N CYS A 113 -18.55 13.16 4.21
CA CYS A 113 -17.98 11.95 3.61
C CYS A 113 -16.79 11.42 4.40
N TRP A 114 -16.06 12.30 5.07
CA TRP A 114 -14.94 11.92 5.93
C TRP A 114 -15.17 12.37 7.35
N VAL A 115 -14.70 11.58 8.27
CA VAL A 115 -14.60 11.94 9.68
C VAL A 115 -13.16 11.62 10.09
N SER A 116 -12.42 12.64 10.49
CA SER A 116 -11.03 12.44 10.93
C SER A 116 -10.99 11.51 12.15
N PRO A 117 -10.31 10.36 12.07
CA PRO A 117 -10.25 9.44 13.20
C PRO A 117 -9.42 9.98 14.36
N TYR A 118 -8.60 11.00 14.15
CA TYR A 118 -7.73 11.55 15.18
C TYR A 118 -8.44 12.45 16.18
N ASP A 119 -9.47 13.18 15.73
CA ASP A 119 -10.16 14.22 16.51
C ASP A 119 -11.68 14.28 16.28
N ASN A 120 -12.26 13.31 15.59
CA ASN A 120 -13.68 13.23 15.21
C ASN A 120 -14.17 14.43 14.37
N THR A 121 -13.30 15.20 13.76
CA THR A 121 -13.69 16.34 12.92
C THR A 121 -14.39 15.86 11.64
N PRO A 122 -15.63 16.29 11.37
CA PRO A 122 -16.32 15.97 10.12
C PRO A 122 -15.78 16.85 8.98
N LEU A 123 -15.55 16.24 7.81
CA LEU A 123 -14.95 16.88 6.64
C LEU A 123 -15.80 16.58 5.39
N ARG A 124 -16.05 17.61 4.57
CA ARG A 124 -16.81 17.51 3.32
C ARG A 124 -15.98 17.87 2.10
N ASP A 125 -15.13 18.86 2.26
CA ASP A 125 -14.28 19.31 1.15
C ASP A 125 -13.04 18.40 1.08
N PRO A 126 -12.85 17.65 -0.01
CA PRO A 126 -11.68 16.80 -0.19
C PRO A 126 -10.36 17.57 -0.16
N VAL A 127 -10.37 18.88 -0.48
CA VAL A 127 -9.18 19.73 -0.39
C VAL A 127 -8.77 19.98 1.07
N ALA A 128 -9.74 20.05 1.98
CA ALA A 128 -9.50 20.21 3.41
C ALA A 128 -9.06 18.91 4.12
N VAL A 129 -9.29 17.74 3.48
CA VAL A 129 -8.83 16.46 4.02
C VAL A 129 -7.34 16.30 3.76
N GLN A 130 -6.56 16.12 4.81
CA GLN A 130 -5.13 15.79 4.68
C GLN A 130 -4.91 14.29 4.73
N ILE A 131 -3.90 13.80 4.02
CA ILE A 131 -3.44 12.42 4.13
C ILE A 131 -2.19 12.40 4.99
N ASP A 132 -2.30 11.81 6.17
CA ASP A 132 -1.21 11.63 7.11
C ASP A 132 -0.56 10.26 6.95
N HIS A 133 0.74 10.20 7.20
CA HIS A 133 1.48 8.96 7.44
C HIS A 133 1.43 8.65 8.94
N ARG A 134 0.75 7.57 9.37
CA ARG A 134 0.66 7.18 10.79
C ARG A 134 2.04 7.10 11.43
N VAL A 135 2.98 6.39 10.80
CA VAL A 135 4.41 6.52 11.09
C VAL A 135 4.94 7.65 10.23
N PRO A 136 5.27 8.82 10.81
CA PRO A 136 5.72 9.98 10.04
C PRO A 136 7.00 9.68 9.27
N LEU A 137 7.19 10.34 8.12
CA LEU A 137 8.39 10.15 7.30
C LEU A 137 9.69 10.48 8.07
N LYS A 138 9.67 11.57 8.84
CA LYS A 138 10.83 11.96 9.65
C LYS A 138 11.07 10.99 10.80
N GLU A 139 9.98 10.45 11.39
CA GLU A 139 10.08 9.38 12.39
C GLU A 139 10.68 8.11 11.76
N ALA A 140 10.25 7.71 10.58
CA ALA A 140 10.85 6.57 9.89
C ALA A 140 12.37 6.75 9.69
N VAL A 141 12.82 7.99 9.38
CA VAL A 141 14.27 8.27 9.25
C VAL A 141 14.99 8.07 10.58
N ARG A 142 14.42 8.55 11.70
CA ARG A 142 14.99 8.39 13.05
C ARG A 142 15.04 6.92 13.50
N SER A 143 14.12 6.12 12.99
CA SER A 143 13.94 4.71 13.39
C SER A 143 14.51 3.69 12.41
N GLY A 144 15.30 4.12 11.39
CA GLY A 144 16.05 3.19 10.53
C GLY A 144 16.02 3.47 9.03
N ALA A 145 15.10 4.32 8.54
CA ALA A 145 14.98 4.59 7.10
C ALA A 145 16.09 5.47 6.50
N ARG A 146 17.07 5.87 7.31
CA ARG A 146 18.22 6.69 6.85
C ARG A 146 18.92 6.08 5.62
N THR A 147 19.11 4.77 5.63
CA THR A 147 19.84 4.05 4.59
C THR A 147 18.97 3.59 3.42
N TRP A 148 17.67 3.91 3.44
CA TRP A 148 16.76 3.49 2.39
C TRP A 148 17.08 4.15 1.06
N ASN A 149 17.02 3.36 -0.01
CA ASN A 149 17.08 3.87 -1.37
C ASN A 149 15.75 4.54 -1.77
N GLN A 150 15.74 5.19 -2.94
CA GLN A 150 14.56 5.91 -3.43
C GLN A 150 13.33 5.01 -3.57
N GLN A 151 13.48 3.78 -4.02
CA GLN A 151 12.36 2.85 -4.20
C GLN A 151 11.73 2.45 -2.87
N GLN A 152 12.54 2.23 -1.82
CA GLN A 152 12.06 1.92 -0.48
C GLN A 152 11.28 3.10 0.12
N ARG A 153 11.80 4.32 -0.03
CA ARG A 153 11.12 5.56 0.41
C ARG A 153 9.81 5.77 -0.32
N GLN A 154 9.79 5.62 -1.65
CA GLN A 154 8.59 5.76 -2.47
C GLN A 154 7.52 4.73 -2.09
N ARG A 155 7.90 3.49 -1.82
CA ARG A 155 6.98 2.44 -1.34
C ARG A 155 6.36 2.81 0.00
N PHE A 156 7.16 3.23 0.96
CA PHE A 156 6.67 3.65 2.28
C PHE A 156 5.75 4.88 2.17
N TYR A 157 6.11 5.85 1.34
CA TYR A 157 5.35 7.08 1.12
C TYR A 157 3.95 6.80 0.58
N ASN A 158 3.81 5.77 -0.24
CA ASN A 158 2.55 5.42 -0.91
C ASN A 158 1.85 4.19 -0.31
N ASP A 159 2.30 3.70 0.84
CA ASP A 159 1.70 2.54 1.47
C ASP A 159 0.32 2.88 2.10
N PRO A 160 -0.79 2.36 1.55
CA PRO A 160 -2.13 2.66 2.05
C PRO A 160 -2.34 2.20 3.50
N THR A 161 -1.56 1.22 4.00
CA THR A 161 -1.64 0.76 5.39
C THR A 161 -1.08 1.79 6.37
N ASN A 162 -0.18 2.66 5.92
CA ASN A 162 0.37 3.77 6.70
C ASN A 162 -0.42 5.07 6.52
N LEU A 163 -1.29 5.17 5.50
CA LEU A 163 -1.98 6.40 5.14
C LEU A 163 -3.36 6.51 5.80
N VAL A 164 -3.71 7.73 6.23
CA VAL A 164 -5.01 8.00 6.83
C VAL A 164 -5.51 9.41 6.50
N ALA A 165 -6.80 9.50 6.14
CA ALA A 165 -7.50 10.75 5.88
C ALA A 165 -7.88 11.43 7.21
N VAL A 166 -7.38 12.66 7.44
CA VAL A 166 -7.48 13.37 8.72
C VAL A 166 -7.77 14.86 8.55
N SER A 167 -8.13 15.52 9.65
CA SER A 167 -8.22 16.99 9.70
C SER A 167 -6.83 17.63 9.63
N ALA A 168 -6.75 18.83 9.06
CA ALA A 168 -5.52 19.63 9.03
C ALA A 168 -5.05 19.96 10.45
N HIS A 169 -5.98 20.21 11.39
CA HIS A 169 -5.66 20.51 12.77
C HIS A 169 -4.93 19.35 13.45
N ALA A 170 -5.50 18.14 13.40
CA ALA A 170 -4.89 16.98 14.04
C ALA A 170 -3.56 16.59 13.37
N ASN A 171 -3.47 16.67 12.05
CA ASN A 171 -2.24 16.40 11.33
C ASN A 171 -1.10 17.36 11.68
N THR A 172 -1.40 18.65 11.75
CA THR A 172 -0.44 19.68 12.18
C THR A 172 0.00 19.46 13.63
N SER A 173 -0.94 19.15 14.52
CA SER A 173 -0.65 18.84 15.93
C SER A 173 0.27 17.64 16.08
N LYS A 174 0.06 16.59 15.28
CA LYS A 174 0.90 15.39 15.25
C LYS A 174 2.30 15.71 14.72
N GLY A 175 2.38 16.31 13.53
CA GLY A 175 3.66 16.59 12.87
C GLY A 175 4.47 15.30 12.69
N ASP A 176 5.71 15.31 13.16
CA ASP A 176 6.65 14.17 13.10
C ASP A 176 6.75 13.37 14.41
N LYS A 177 5.81 13.58 15.35
CA LYS A 177 5.82 12.93 16.67
C LYS A 177 5.34 11.48 16.59
N ASP A 178 5.98 10.63 17.36
CA ASP A 178 5.63 9.24 17.65
C ASP A 178 4.58 9.12 18.77
N PRO A 179 4.05 7.90 19.07
CA PRO A 179 3.07 7.65 20.14
C PRO A 179 3.52 7.96 21.57
N GLY A 180 4.81 8.10 21.81
CA GLY A 180 5.33 8.57 23.10
C GLY A 180 5.11 10.06 23.34
N ARG A 181 5.02 10.84 22.23
CA ARG A 181 4.94 12.31 22.26
C ARG A 181 3.60 12.87 21.79
N TRP A 182 2.85 12.09 21.01
CA TRP A 182 1.54 12.49 20.52
C TRP A 182 0.61 11.28 20.36
N ARG A 183 -0.66 11.48 20.66
CA ARG A 183 -1.72 10.49 20.45
C ARG A 183 -2.97 11.20 19.95
N PRO A 184 -3.81 10.52 19.14
CA PRO A 184 -5.12 11.07 18.77
C PRO A 184 -5.90 11.51 20.00
N SER A 185 -6.56 12.68 19.95
CA SER A 185 -7.47 13.13 21.00
C SER A 185 -8.74 12.27 21.06
N ASN A 186 -9.09 11.61 19.96
CA ASN A 186 -10.15 10.61 19.92
C ASN A 186 -9.60 9.26 20.44
N HIS A 187 -9.83 8.97 21.71
CA HIS A 187 -9.37 7.73 22.34
C HIS A 187 -9.96 6.46 21.71
N ALA A 188 -11.16 6.53 21.10
CA ALA A 188 -11.78 5.38 20.45
C ALA A 188 -10.96 4.84 19.26
N THR A 189 -10.08 5.64 18.67
CA THR A 189 -9.20 5.21 17.57
C THR A 189 -7.85 4.62 18.03
N TRP A 190 -7.52 4.67 19.33
CA TRP A 190 -6.18 4.29 19.80
C TRP A 190 -5.80 2.87 19.43
N CYS A 191 -6.71 1.91 19.63
CA CYS A 191 -6.44 0.52 19.23
C CYS A 191 -6.11 0.41 17.75
N ALA A 192 -6.94 0.96 16.87
CA ALA A 192 -6.74 0.90 15.42
C ALA A 192 -5.48 1.66 14.99
N TYR A 193 -5.21 2.82 15.59
CA TYR A 193 -4.01 3.61 15.31
C TYR A 193 -2.74 2.83 15.67
N ALA A 194 -2.65 2.33 16.91
CA ALA A 194 -1.48 1.61 17.38
C ALA A 194 -1.25 0.29 16.62
N THR A 195 -2.33 -0.42 16.30
CA THR A 195 -2.26 -1.65 15.50
C THR A 195 -1.65 -1.39 14.12
N ALA A 196 -2.15 -0.37 13.41
CA ALA A 196 -1.61 -0.01 12.09
C ALA A 196 -0.17 0.54 12.18
N TYR A 197 0.12 1.34 13.21
CA TYR A 197 1.44 1.90 13.45
C TYR A 197 2.49 0.80 13.66
N VAL A 198 2.23 -0.15 14.55
CA VAL A 198 3.10 -1.29 14.84
C VAL A 198 3.29 -2.17 13.60
N ALA A 199 2.21 -2.46 12.88
CA ALA A 199 2.28 -3.25 11.65
C ALA A 199 3.18 -2.57 10.60
N THR A 200 3.07 -1.25 10.45
CA THR A 200 3.93 -0.47 9.55
C THR A 200 5.39 -0.54 10.00
N LYS A 201 5.69 -0.27 11.27
CA LYS A 201 7.07 -0.35 11.79
C LYS A 201 7.68 -1.75 11.54
N HIS A 202 6.92 -2.80 11.81
CA HIS A 202 7.37 -4.18 11.60
C HIS A 202 7.60 -4.49 10.10
N THR A 203 6.65 -4.12 9.23
CA THR A 203 6.76 -4.36 7.78
C THR A 203 8.00 -3.73 7.17
N TYR A 204 8.38 -2.58 7.69
CA TYR A 204 9.52 -1.81 7.18
C TYR A 204 10.82 -2.00 7.98
N GLY A 205 10.84 -2.90 8.96
CA GLY A 205 12.03 -3.19 9.77
C GLY A 205 12.52 -1.99 10.57
N LEU A 206 11.59 -1.10 10.97
CA LEU A 206 11.89 0.08 11.78
C LEU A 206 11.98 -0.27 13.27
N THR A 207 12.71 0.55 14.03
CA THR A 207 12.83 0.40 15.48
C THR A 207 11.79 1.29 16.19
N VAL A 208 11.62 1.07 17.49
CA VAL A 208 10.88 1.98 18.38
C VAL A 208 11.83 2.48 19.49
N ASP A 209 11.67 3.74 19.91
CA ASP A 209 12.33 4.19 21.14
C ASP A 209 11.53 3.77 22.39
N PRO A 210 12.11 3.83 23.61
CA PRO A 210 11.41 3.41 24.82
C PRO A 210 10.09 4.14 25.08
N ALA A 211 10.01 5.46 24.83
CA ALA A 211 8.80 6.25 25.06
C ALA A 211 7.73 5.92 24.00
N GLU A 212 8.13 5.74 22.76
CA GLU A 212 7.26 5.28 21.67
C GLU A 212 6.69 3.89 21.98
N HIS A 213 7.53 2.95 22.42
CA HIS A 213 7.11 1.61 22.82
C HIS A 213 6.04 1.66 23.91
N ASP A 214 6.29 2.41 25.00
CA ASP A 214 5.34 2.53 26.12
C ASP A 214 4.04 3.20 25.67
N GLY A 215 4.14 4.19 24.78
CA GLY A 215 2.99 4.81 24.15
C GLY A 215 2.12 3.81 23.40
N LEU A 216 2.74 2.96 22.59
CA LEU A 216 2.06 1.90 21.83
C LEU A 216 1.45 0.84 22.74
N VAL A 217 2.16 0.39 23.79
CA VAL A 217 1.62 -0.52 24.81
C VAL A 217 0.34 0.05 25.43
N SER A 218 0.38 1.32 25.86
CA SER A 218 -0.77 2.01 26.44
C SER A 218 -1.96 2.07 25.48
N MET A 219 -1.72 2.36 24.20
CA MET A 219 -2.79 2.43 23.19
C MET A 219 -3.35 1.04 22.85
N LEU A 220 -2.49 0.01 22.73
CA LEU A 220 -2.93 -1.38 22.49
C LEU A 220 -3.69 -1.97 23.66
N ALA A 221 -3.52 -1.46 24.88
CA ALA A 221 -4.31 -1.86 26.05
C ALA A 221 -5.81 -1.47 25.92
N THR A 222 -6.14 -0.52 25.05
CA THR A 222 -7.54 -0.13 24.76
C THR A 222 -8.25 -1.10 23.81
N CYS A 223 -7.54 -2.03 23.20
CA CYS A 223 -8.11 -3.03 22.29
C CYS A 223 -8.91 -4.08 23.09
N ARG A 224 -10.16 -4.23 22.72
CA ARG A 224 -11.10 -5.20 23.30
C ARG A 224 -11.09 -6.50 22.48
#